data_7d10f92cb85a5bb5cc5163a8d7f4b5e5
#
_entry.id   7d10f92cb85a5bb5cc5163a8d7f4b5e5
#
_cell.length_a   1.000
_cell.length_b   1.000
_cell.length_c   1.000
_cell.angle_alpha   90.00
_cell.angle_beta   90.00
_cell.angle_gamma   90.00
#
_symmetry.space_group_name_H-M   'P 1'
#
loop_
_entity.id
_entity.type
_entity.pdbx_description
1 polymer ?
#
loop_
_entity_poly.entity_id
_entity_poly.type
_entity_poly.pdbx_seq_one_letter_code
_entity_poly.pdbx_strand_id
1 'polypeptide(L)'
;MKITDFKGDIRELKEILNIINKSNKDKYSLKNQEENIKLFCEESDDEYLSMRRNAYIEELEIDKTFKKNFGYLNLENEEQFKITKKYSNHFCNFQRKNPKNKLNFIDLFCGAGGLSLGFIQENYDVNFACDFEKVCIQTYLFNHPNVDSKYIKLSDIRDIENDIKKYIQHDKVSVIIGGPPCQGFSIANQQRIIDDPRNKLYKSYVNIVRILKPKFFVMENVKGMLKVSNQILEDFKNVGYNVTCRVLNAKNYGVPQNRERLIFIGNRLNIDNQKIFDELERNKIESFVTLKDAISDLRVLKASKEKNKTNIITNETGGIITENQNFDCNTYLKDINQGNKKSIITFNHQARYNNERDIEIFSRLNQGDKSDDPKIKDIMPYKNRVHIFKDKYYKLKYNDVCKTITAHMKFDCNMYIHPTQARGLTPREAARVQSYPDDYVFKGTFTKTYMQIGNSVPPLLGRKIARVLKKYLKEEI
;
A
#
# COMPACT_ATOMS: atom_id res chain seq x y z
N MET A 1 0.01 20.52 -27.23
CA MET A 1 -1.43 20.20 -27.25
C MET A 1 -2.20 21.43 -26.81
N LYS A 2 -3.24 21.84 -27.54
CA LYS A 2 -4.01 23.06 -27.23
C LYS A 2 -5.00 22.72 -26.10
N ILE A 3 -5.17 23.65 -25.14
CA ILE A 3 -6.11 23.53 -24.00
C ILE A 3 -7.55 23.21 -24.44
N THR A 4 -7.90 23.52 -25.69
CA THR A 4 -9.23 23.25 -26.30
C THR A 4 -9.53 21.76 -26.45
N ASP A 5 -8.54 20.92 -26.72
CA ASP A 5 -8.73 19.49 -26.92
C ASP A 5 -8.91 18.75 -25.58
N PHE A 6 -8.48 19.39 -24.50
CA PHE A 6 -8.63 18.95 -23.13
C PHE A 6 -10.08 19.08 -22.60
N LYS A 7 -10.86 20.07 -23.11
CA LYS A 7 -12.18 20.39 -22.55
C LYS A 7 -13.24 19.29 -22.70
N GLY A 8 -13.10 18.41 -23.68
CA GLY A 8 -14.00 17.27 -23.86
C GLY A 8 -13.80 16.19 -22.79
N ASP A 9 -12.56 15.82 -22.57
CA ASP A 9 -12.18 14.75 -21.62
C ASP A 9 -12.38 15.17 -20.18
N ILE A 10 -12.28 16.42 -19.96
CA ILE A 10 -12.59 17.14 -18.76
C ILE A 10 -14.07 16.97 -18.35
N ARG A 11 -15.02 16.95 -19.29
CA ARG A 11 -16.42 16.65 -18.97
C ARG A 11 -16.58 15.24 -18.42
N GLU A 12 -15.92 14.26 -19.01
CA GLU A 12 -15.95 12.87 -18.51
C GLU A 12 -15.32 12.76 -17.13
N LEU A 13 -14.18 13.42 -16.90
CA LEU A 13 -13.54 13.48 -15.60
C LEU A 13 -14.43 14.19 -14.56
N LYS A 14 -15.22 15.21 -14.98
CA LYS A 14 -16.22 15.86 -14.12
C LYS A 14 -17.42 15.00 -13.80
N GLU A 15 -17.86 14.17 -14.71
CA GLU A 15 -18.90 13.19 -14.43
C GLU A 15 -18.41 12.21 -13.38
N ILE A 16 -17.14 11.82 -13.43
CA ILE A 16 -16.49 11.00 -12.40
C ILE A 16 -16.48 11.72 -11.04
N LEU A 17 -16.12 13.00 -11.02
CA LEU A 17 -16.14 13.83 -9.81
C LEU A 17 -17.56 13.98 -9.25
N ASN A 18 -18.53 14.20 -10.10
CA ASN A 18 -19.93 14.29 -9.72
C ASN A 18 -20.49 12.98 -9.19
N ILE A 19 -20.01 11.85 -9.73
CA ILE A 19 -20.34 10.52 -9.24
C ILE A 19 -19.70 10.30 -7.86
N ILE A 20 -18.47 10.78 -7.66
CA ILE A 20 -17.72 10.67 -6.39
C ILE A 20 -18.30 11.60 -5.32
N ASN A 21 -18.75 12.80 -5.70
CA ASN A 21 -19.24 13.86 -4.79
C ASN A 21 -20.69 14.26 -5.09
N LYS A 22 -21.62 13.31 -5.11
CA LYS A 22 -23.06 13.52 -5.45
C LYS A 22 -23.75 14.68 -4.72
N SER A 23 -23.22 15.13 -3.58
CA SER A 23 -23.84 16.17 -2.76
C SER A 23 -23.57 17.61 -3.20
N ASN A 24 -22.76 17.85 -4.24
CA ASN A 24 -22.33 19.20 -4.62
C ASN A 24 -22.32 19.44 -6.13
N LYS A 25 -23.31 18.92 -6.88
CA LYS A 25 -23.41 19.04 -8.34
C LYS A 25 -23.28 20.46 -8.89
N ASP A 26 -23.78 21.45 -8.17
CA ASP A 26 -23.85 22.83 -8.65
C ASP A 26 -22.55 23.64 -8.47
N LYS A 27 -21.64 23.18 -7.64
CA LYS A 27 -20.37 23.87 -7.36
C LYS A 27 -19.26 23.60 -8.40
N TYR A 28 -19.47 22.67 -9.31
CA TYR A 28 -18.48 22.25 -10.30
C TYR A 28 -18.75 22.75 -11.73
N SER A 29 -19.36 23.92 -11.90
CA SER A 29 -19.49 24.54 -13.20
C SER A 29 -18.13 25.02 -13.71
N LEU A 30 -17.88 24.89 -15.03
CA LEU A 30 -16.59 25.21 -15.66
C LEU A 30 -16.10 26.65 -15.45
N LYS A 31 -17.00 27.56 -15.07
CA LYS A 31 -16.72 28.97 -15.01
C LYS A 31 -16.01 29.43 -13.71
N ASN A 32 -16.15 28.65 -12.62
CA ASN A 32 -15.71 29.09 -11.28
C ASN A 32 -14.88 28.02 -10.55
N GLN A 33 -14.14 27.19 -11.28
CA GLN A 33 -13.49 26.04 -10.65
C GLN A 33 -12.32 26.41 -9.71
N GLU A 34 -11.46 27.34 -10.12
CA GLU A 34 -10.35 27.78 -9.29
C GLU A 34 -10.87 28.44 -7.99
N GLU A 35 -11.91 29.28 -8.09
CA GLU A 35 -12.54 29.91 -6.94
C GLU A 35 -13.31 28.90 -6.07
N ASN A 36 -14.06 28.00 -6.69
CA ASN A 36 -14.81 26.98 -5.95
C ASN A 36 -13.92 25.96 -5.26
N ILE A 37 -12.77 25.63 -5.85
CA ILE A 37 -11.79 24.74 -5.23
C ILE A 37 -11.14 25.42 -4.02
N LYS A 38 -10.81 26.71 -4.19
CA LYS A 38 -10.25 27.51 -3.11
C LYS A 38 -11.23 27.66 -1.96
N LEU A 39 -12.48 28.03 -2.25
CA LEU A 39 -13.59 28.06 -1.30
C LEU A 39 -13.85 26.70 -0.64
N PHE A 40 -13.80 25.62 -1.39
CA PHE A 40 -14.03 24.26 -0.89
C PHE A 40 -12.92 23.76 0.04
N CYS A 41 -11.71 24.28 -0.13
CA CYS A 41 -10.57 24.00 0.76
C CYS A 41 -10.55 24.95 1.98
N GLU A 42 -11.05 26.18 1.81
CA GLU A 42 -11.06 27.22 2.86
C GLU A 42 -12.29 27.12 3.78
N GLU A 43 -13.44 26.60 3.29
CA GLU A 43 -14.70 26.50 4.06
C GLU A 43 -14.76 25.30 5.01
N SER A 44 -13.75 24.44 5.03
CA SER A 44 -13.75 23.26 5.87
C SER A 44 -12.70 23.41 6.96
N ASP A 45 -13.14 23.61 8.19
CA ASP A 45 -12.31 23.49 9.41
C ASP A 45 -11.83 22.04 9.62
N ASP A 46 -12.31 21.09 8.83
CA ASP A 46 -11.89 19.69 8.84
C ASP A 46 -10.76 19.47 7.84
N GLU A 47 -9.53 19.43 8.33
CA GLU A 47 -8.31 19.21 7.56
C GLU A 47 -8.39 17.92 6.71
N TYR A 48 -9.12 16.90 7.18
CA TYR A 48 -9.23 15.61 6.50
C TYR A 48 -10.21 15.65 5.34
N LEU A 49 -11.31 16.36 5.50
CA LEU A 49 -12.28 16.58 4.44
C LEU A 49 -11.64 17.40 3.31
N SER A 50 -10.89 18.44 3.69
CA SER A 50 -10.09 19.26 2.79
C SER A 50 -9.03 18.41 2.04
N MET A 51 -8.31 17.55 2.77
CA MET A 51 -7.29 16.69 2.19
C MET A 51 -7.86 15.69 1.17
N ARG A 52 -9.01 15.06 1.46
CA ARG A 52 -9.68 14.16 0.53
C ARG A 52 -10.16 14.90 -0.71
N ARG A 53 -10.80 16.05 -0.53
CA ARG A 53 -11.27 16.89 -1.63
C ARG A 53 -10.11 17.33 -2.49
N ASN A 54 -9.00 17.78 -1.89
CA ASN A 54 -7.78 18.11 -2.62
C ASN A 54 -7.23 16.92 -3.39
N ALA A 55 -7.20 15.72 -2.78
CA ALA A 55 -6.75 14.52 -3.46
C ALA A 55 -7.54 14.23 -4.73
N TYR A 56 -8.86 14.41 -4.73
CA TYR A 56 -9.68 14.22 -5.92
C TYR A 56 -9.62 15.40 -6.88
N ILE A 57 -9.62 16.61 -6.36
CA ILE A 57 -9.57 17.83 -7.16
C ILE A 57 -8.21 17.97 -7.83
N GLU A 58 -7.11 17.74 -7.08
CA GLU A 58 -5.76 17.70 -7.62
C GLU A 58 -5.57 16.62 -8.69
N GLU A 59 -6.36 15.56 -8.62
CA GLU A 59 -6.32 14.46 -9.60
C GLU A 59 -7.20 14.68 -10.83
N LEU A 60 -8.29 15.43 -10.67
CA LEU A 60 -9.39 15.48 -11.62
C LEU A 60 -9.75 16.90 -12.06
N GLU A 61 -9.01 17.89 -11.58
CA GLU A 61 -9.26 19.26 -11.92
C GLU A 61 -8.65 19.70 -13.22
N ILE A 62 -9.28 20.68 -13.79
CA ILE A 62 -9.33 20.87 -15.20
C ILE A 62 -9.09 22.29 -15.62
N ASP A 63 -8.11 22.87 -15.27
CA ASP A 63 -7.71 24.18 -15.75
C ASP A 63 -6.18 24.31 -15.75
N LYS A 64 -5.68 25.52 -15.71
CA LYS A 64 -4.25 25.78 -15.45
C LYS A 64 -3.79 25.08 -14.17
N THR A 65 -4.70 25.02 -13.19
CA THR A 65 -4.49 24.37 -11.90
C THR A 65 -4.44 22.85 -12.04
N PHE A 66 -5.26 22.25 -12.90
CA PHE A 66 -5.23 20.82 -13.22
C PHE A 66 -3.83 20.35 -13.65
N LYS A 67 -3.20 21.05 -14.59
CA LYS A 67 -1.83 20.75 -15.00
C LYS A 67 -0.82 20.84 -13.85
N LYS A 68 -1.01 21.80 -12.95
CA LYS A 68 -0.13 22.02 -11.81
C LYS A 68 -0.34 20.99 -10.72
N ASN A 69 -1.58 20.61 -10.46
CA ASN A 69 -1.99 19.77 -9.33
C ASN A 69 -2.01 18.28 -9.68
N PHE A 70 -2.18 17.96 -10.95
CA PHE A 70 -1.99 16.61 -11.50
C PHE A 70 -0.52 16.23 -11.67
N GLY A 71 0.37 16.83 -10.88
CA GLY A 71 1.80 16.61 -11.00
C GLY A 71 2.22 15.14 -10.92
N TYR A 72 1.43 14.27 -10.31
CA TYR A 72 1.73 12.85 -10.30
C TYR A 72 1.26 12.13 -11.57
N LEU A 73 0.23 12.62 -12.28
CA LEU A 73 -0.18 12.10 -13.59
C LEU A 73 0.64 12.72 -14.74
N ASN A 74 1.29 13.85 -14.47
CA ASN A 74 2.08 14.62 -15.42
C ASN A 74 1.41 14.78 -16.81
N LEU A 75 0.19 15.29 -16.82
CA LEU A 75 -0.62 15.45 -18.04
C LEU A 75 -0.07 16.46 -19.05
N GLU A 76 1.04 17.12 -18.72
CA GLU A 76 1.82 17.90 -19.70
C GLU A 76 2.57 17.00 -20.67
N ASN A 77 2.79 15.75 -20.34
CA ASN A 77 3.33 14.74 -21.23
C ASN A 77 2.20 14.22 -22.14
N GLU A 78 2.37 14.42 -23.45
CA GLU A 78 1.36 14.06 -24.46
C GLU A 78 0.98 12.57 -24.45
N GLU A 79 1.95 11.70 -24.14
CA GLU A 79 1.71 10.26 -24.06
C GLU A 79 0.85 9.89 -22.85
N GLN A 80 1.16 10.45 -21.69
CA GLN A 80 0.37 10.22 -20.46
C GLN A 80 -1.05 10.76 -20.61
N PHE A 81 -1.20 11.85 -21.31
CA PHE A 81 -2.51 12.38 -21.66
C PHE A 81 -3.30 11.44 -22.56
N LYS A 82 -2.70 10.94 -23.64
CA LYS A 82 -3.35 9.96 -24.53
C LYS A 82 -3.78 8.71 -23.79
N ILE A 83 -2.93 8.19 -22.90
CA ILE A 83 -3.24 7.03 -22.06
C ILE A 83 -4.39 7.36 -21.11
N THR A 84 -4.34 8.50 -20.43
CA THR A 84 -5.39 8.93 -19.50
C THR A 84 -6.73 9.08 -20.23
N LYS A 85 -6.73 9.69 -21.41
CA LYS A 85 -7.91 9.82 -22.27
C LYS A 85 -8.48 8.46 -22.68
N LYS A 86 -7.62 7.59 -23.19
CA LYS A 86 -8.02 6.26 -23.68
C LYS A 86 -8.67 5.41 -22.58
N TYR A 87 -8.25 5.60 -21.33
CA TYR A 87 -8.68 4.80 -20.19
C TYR A 87 -9.45 5.59 -19.13
N SER A 88 -9.98 6.76 -19.48
CA SER A 88 -10.78 7.60 -18.57
C SER A 88 -11.90 6.82 -17.87
N ASN A 89 -12.55 5.89 -18.57
CA ASN A 89 -13.57 5.01 -18.01
C ASN A 89 -13.06 4.06 -16.91
N HIS A 90 -11.75 3.77 -16.84
CA HIS A 90 -11.16 3.00 -15.74
C HIS A 90 -11.20 3.77 -14.42
N PHE A 91 -11.07 5.09 -14.46
CA PHE A 91 -11.19 5.94 -13.27
C PHE A 91 -12.60 5.92 -12.67
N CYS A 92 -13.64 5.68 -13.51
CA CYS A 92 -15.01 5.54 -13.06
C CYS A 92 -15.26 4.26 -12.26
N ASN A 93 -14.50 3.21 -12.50
CA ASN A 93 -14.65 1.90 -11.85
C ASN A 93 -14.05 1.85 -10.43
N PHE A 94 -13.37 2.91 -9.97
CA PHE A 94 -12.94 3.04 -8.57
C PHE A 94 -14.11 3.10 -7.58
N GLN A 95 -15.33 3.26 -8.06
CA GLN A 95 -16.52 3.10 -7.23
C GLN A 95 -16.74 1.62 -6.90
N ARG A 96 -15.96 1.10 -5.97
CA ARG A 96 -16.32 -0.15 -5.32
C ARG A 96 -17.67 0.06 -4.66
N LYS A 97 -18.72 -0.58 -5.19
CA LYS A 97 -20.02 -0.61 -4.54
C LYS A 97 -19.79 -1.28 -3.18
N ASN A 98 -19.79 -0.48 -2.12
CA ASN A 98 -19.86 -1.03 -0.78
C ASN A 98 -21.31 -1.47 -0.55
N PRO A 99 -21.63 -2.76 -0.56
CA PRO A 99 -22.86 -3.20 0.07
C PRO A 99 -22.74 -2.77 1.53
N LYS A 100 -23.83 -2.31 2.14
CA LYS A 100 -23.88 -2.06 3.58
C LYS A 100 -23.68 -3.41 4.28
N ASN A 101 -22.45 -3.69 4.64
CA ASN A 101 -22.11 -4.94 5.31
C ASN A 101 -22.34 -4.77 6.82
N LYS A 102 -22.78 -5.86 7.46
CA LYS A 102 -22.92 -5.88 8.93
C LYS A 102 -21.56 -5.95 9.63
N LEU A 103 -20.49 -6.38 8.92
CA LEU A 103 -19.13 -6.49 9.45
C LEU A 103 -18.33 -5.25 9.11
N ASN A 104 -17.65 -4.71 10.10
CA ASN A 104 -16.80 -3.53 9.95
C ASN A 104 -15.47 -3.71 10.66
N PHE A 105 -14.51 -2.86 10.31
CA PHE A 105 -13.21 -2.84 10.99
C PHE A 105 -12.68 -1.43 11.21
N ILE A 106 -11.78 -1.32 12.18
CA ILE A 106 -10.96 -0.14 12.45
C ILE A 106 -9.52 -0.49 12.10
N ASP A 107 -8.83 0.36 11.32
CA ASP A 107 -7.40 0.19 11.00
C ASP A 107 -6.56 1.26 11.71
N LEU A 108 -5.83 0.83 12.72
CA LEU A 108 -4.90 1.65 13.47
C LEU A 108 -3.50 1.47 12.88
N PHE A 109 -2.82 2.58 12.58
CA PHE A 109 -1.56 2.59 11.82
C PHE A 109 -1.74 2.06 10.38
N CYS A 110 -2.77 2.57 9.70
CA CYS A 110 -3.25 2.01 8.44
C CYS A 110 -2.23 2.08 7.30
N GLY A 111 -1.23 2.96 7.38
CA GLY A 111 -0.27 3.16 6.30
C GLY A 111 -0.97 3.42 4.97
N ALA A 112 -0.50 2.77 3.92
CA ALA A 112 -1.14 2.81 2.60
C ALA A 112 -2.35 1.86 2.47
N GLY A 113 -2.87 1.28 3.55
CA GLY A 113 -4.09 0.48 3.53
C GLY A 113 -3.95 -0.96 3.03
N GLY A 114 -2.76 -1.58 3.11
CA GLY A 114 -2.59 -2.95 2.60
C GLY A 114 -3.40 -3.99 3.35
N LEU A 115 -3.39 -3.93 4.68
CA LEU A 115 -4.19 -4.82 5.53
C LEU A 115 -5.69 -4.51 5.36
N SER A 116 -6.07 -3.22 5.40
CA SER A 116 -7.43 -2.74 5.12
C SER A 116 -7.98 -3.29 3.82
N LEU A 117 -7.19 -3.24 2.74
CA LEU A 117 -7.60 -3.72 1.42
C LEU A 117 -7.98 -5.20 1.45
N GLY A 118 -7.23 -6.03 2.18
CA GLY A 118 -7.56 -7.44 2.37
C GLY A 118 -8.92 -7.64 3.04
N PHE A 119 -9.25 -6.86 4.06
CA PHE A 119 -10.55 -6.89 4.74
C PHE A 119 -11.68 -6.37 3.84
N ILE A 120 -11.46 -5.27 3.12
CA ILE A 120 -12.43 -4.74 2.16
C ILE A 120 -12.75 -5.77 1.07
N GLN A 121 -11.75 -6.49 0.56
CA GLN A 121 -11.93 -7.56 -0.43
C GLN A 121 -12.78 -8.73 0.09
N GLU A 122 -12.86 -8.92 1.40
CA GLU A 122 -13.76 -9.89 2.05
C GLU A 122 -15.08 -9.24 2.51
N ASN A 123 -15.42 -8.05 1.99
CA ASN A 123 -16.66 -7.32 2.28
C ASN A 123 -16.80 -6.93 3.76
N TYR A 124 -15.76 -6.35 4.34
CA TYR A 124 -15.86 -5.59 5.58
C TYR A 124 -15.89 -4.10 5.24
N ASP A 125 -16.65 -3.32 5.99
CA ASP A 125 -16.69 -1.87 5.86
C ASP A 125 -15.66 -1.22 6.76
N VAL A 126 -15.04 -0.13 6.27
CA VAL A 126 -14.14 0.70 7.09
C VAL A 126 -14.98 1.50 8.07
N ASN A 127 -14.82 1.26 9.35
CA ASN A 127 -15.45 2.02 10.42
C ASN A 127 -14.63 3.27 10.79
N PHE A 128 -13.31 3.11 10.81
CA PHE A 128 -12.33 4.18 11.04
C PHE A 128 -10.95 3.72 10.62
N ALA A 129 -10.12 4.67 10.14
CA ALA A 129 -8.72 4.43 9.86
C ALA A 129 -7.87 5.64 10.27
N CYS A 130 -6.66 5.42 10.77
CA CYS A 130 -5.73 6.50 11.08
C CYS A 130 -4.26 6.14 10.84
N ASP A 131 -3.48 7.16 10.50
CA ASP A 131 -2.03 7.12 10.42
C ASP A 131 -1.47 8.52 10.69
N PHE A 132 -0.23 8.63 11.13
CA PHE A 132 0.44 9.93 11.35
C PHE A 132 1.18 10.45 10.11
N GLU A 133 1.40 9.60 9.10
CA GLU A 133 2.12 9.95 7.88
C GLU A 133 1.14 10.47 6.82
N LYS A 134 1.21 11.77 6.51
CA LYS A 134 0.32 12.47 5.59
C LYS A 134 0.17 11.78 4.23
N VAL A 135 1.28 11.33 3.64
CA VAL A 135 1.23 10.67 2.32
C VAL A 135 0.52 9.32 2.37
N CYS A 136 0.55 8.62 3.50
CA CYS A 136 -0.21 7.39 3.71
C CYS A 136 -1.70 7.68 3.70
N ILE A 137 -2.13 8.69 4.43
CA ILE A 137 -3.54 9.13 4.45
C ILE A 137 -4.01 9.59 3.06
N GLN A 138 -3.19 10.34 2.32
CA GLN A 138 -3.51 10.72 0.93
C GLN A 138 -3.69 9.49 0.02
N THR A 139 -2.82 8.51 0.12
CA THR A 139 -2.96 7.24 -0.61
C THR A 139 -4.21 6.49 -0.17
N TYR A 140 -4.47 6.39 1.13
CA TYR A 140 -5.64 5.71 1.66
C TYR A 140 -6.95 6.35 1.18
N LEU A 141 -7.08 7.68 1.33
CA LEU A 141 -8.24 8.45 0.87
C LEU A 141 -8.51 8.27 -0.62
N PHE A 142 -7.47 8.32 -1.44
CA PHE A 142 -7.59 8.16 -2.88
C PHE A 142 -8.15 6.79 -3.27
N ASN A 143 -7.65 5.73 -2.65
CA ASN A 143 -8.04 4.35 -2.98
C ASN A 143 -9.34 3.88 -2.30
N HIS A 144 -9.88 4.65 -1.35
CA HIS A 144 -11.11 4.31 -0.64
C HIS A 144 -12.17 5.44 -0.72
N PRO A 145 -12.58 5.85 -1.94
CA PRO A 145 -13.47 7.00 -2.15
C PRO A 145 -14.86 6.84 -1.55
N ASN A 146 -15.28 5.61 -1.26
CA ASN A 146 -16.59 5.33 -0.66
C ASN A 146 -16.62 5.49 0.87
N VAL A 147 -15.46 5.67 1.49
CA VAL A 147 -15.35 5.95 2.93
C VAL A 147 -15.42 7.45 3.12
N ASP A 148 -16.30 7.92 4.00
CA ASP A 148 -16.36 9.34 4.32
C ASP A 148 -15.04 9.76 4.98
N SER A 149 -14.46 10.85 4.49
CA SER A 149 -13.15 11.34 4.92
C SER A 149 -13.04 11.64 6.43
N LYS A 150 -14.15 11.99 7.07
CA LYS A 150 -14.17 12.23 8.53
C LYS A 150 -13.80 10.99 9.36
N TYR A 151 -13.91 9.78 8.76
CA TYR A 151 -13.52 8.52 9.39
C TYR A 151 -12.12 8.04 9.00
N ILE A 152 -11.37 8.85 8.22
CA ILE A 152 -9.97 8.57 7.84
C ILE A 152 -9.11 9.71 8.35
N LYS A 153 -8.35 9.49 9.43
CA LYS A 153 -7.74 10.57 10.21
C LYS A 153 -6.21 10.60 10.11
N LEU A 154 -5.67 11.77 9.79
CA LEU A 154 -4.25 12.08 9.99
C LEU A 154 -4.05 12.44 11.47
N SER A 155 -3.49 11.53 12.25
CA SER A 155 -3.31 11.78 13.70
C SER A 155 -2.27 10.84 14.28
N ASP A 156 -1.58 11.30 15.31
CA ASP A 156 -0.92 10.39 16.23
C ASP A 156 -1.98 9.66 17.05
N ILE A 157 -1.83 8.35 17.20
CA ILE A 157 -2.81 7.52 17.90
C ILE A 157 -2.99 7.96 19.37
N ARG A 158 -1.93 8.49 19.99
CA ARG A 158 -1.92 8.95 21.37
C ARG A 158 -2.83 10.14 21.61
N ASP A 159 -3.08 10.94 20.55
CA ASP A 159 -3.94 12.12 20.64
C ASP A 159 -5.43 11.75 20.59
N ILE A 160 -5.76 10.57 20.06
CA ILE A 160 -7.15 10.15 19.83
C ILE A 160 -7.58 8.92 20.66
N GLU A 161 -6.65 8.20 21.27
CA GLU A 161 -6.94 6.90 21.89
C GLU A 161 -8.00 6.95 22.99
N ASN A 162 -8.04 8.00 23.80
CA ASN A 162 -9.00 8.16 24.91
C ASN A 162 -10.39 8.58 24.41
N ASP A 163 -10.44 9.29 23.29
CA ASP A 163 -11.66 9.82 22.67
C ASP A 163 -12.10 9.07 21.41
N ILE A 164 -11.52 7.89 21.16
CA ILE A 164 -11.69 7.12 19.92
C ILE A 164 -13.16 6.94 19.50
N LYS A 165 -14.07 6.87 20.43
CA LYS A 165 -15.51 6.77 20.16
C LYS A 165 -16.09 7.97 19.41
N LYS A 166 -15.46 9.13 19.48
CA LYS A 166 -15.90 10.34 18.74
C LYS A 166 -15.57 10.26 17.23
N TYR A 167 -14.67 9.38 16.85
CA TYR A 167 -14.14 9.29 15.48
C TYR A 167 -14.68 8.11 14.67
N ILE A 168 -15.30 7.14 15.33
CA ILE A 168 -15.80 5.94 14.66
C ILE A 168 -17.20 6.13 14.08
N GLN A 169 -17.51 5.44 12.97
CA GLN A 169 -18.82 5.51 12.32
C GLN A 169 -19.90 4.71 13.07
N HIS A 170 -19.51 3.57 13.65
CA HIS A 170 -20.41 2.62 14.32
C HIS A 170 -19.85 2.16 15.64
N ASP A 171 -20.65 2.19 16.71
CA ASP A 171 -20.23 1.78 18.06
C ASP A 171 -19.90 0.29 18.17
N LYS A 172 -20.57 -0.56 17.38
CA LYS A 172 -20.31 -1.99 17.34
C LYS A 172 -19.18 -2.29 16.36
N VAL A 173 -18.01 -2.63 16.88
CA VAL A 173 -16.81 -2.91 16.10
C VAL A 173 -16.64 -4.42 15.97
N SER A 174 -16.57 -4.92 14.72
CA SER A 174 -16.33 -6.33 14.48
C SER A 174 -14.86 -6.69 14.70
N VAL A 175 -13.94 -5.93 14.09
CA VAL A 175 -12.50 -6.20 14.15
C VAL A 175 -11.73 -4.89 14.30
N ILE A 176 -10.68 -4.88 15.12
CA ILE A 176 -9.62 -3.87 15.07
C ILE A 176 -8.40 -4.51 14.43
N ILE A 177 -7.85 -3.88 13.41
CA ILE A 177 -6.61 -4.28 12.74
C ILE A 177 -5.54 -3.21 12.90
N GLY A 178 -4.26 -3.55 12.71
CA GLY A 178 -3.19 -2.56 12.68
C GLY A 178 -1.81 -3.15 12.87
N GLY A 179 -0.79 -2.34 12.53
CA GLY A 179 0.62 -2.68 12.68
C GLY A 179 1.36 -1.59 13.44
N PRO A 180 1.29 -1.53 14.79
CA PRO A 180 2.00 -0.50 15.55
C PRO A 180 3.50 -0.58 15.29
N PRO A 181 4.19 0.56 15.04
CA PRO A 181 5.60 0.57 14.71
C PRO A 181 6.46 -0.01 15.85
N CYS A 182 7.43 -0.85 15.47
CA CYS A 182 8.32 -1.59 16.37
C CYS A 182 9.77 -1.15 16.18
N GLN A 183 10.05 0.13 16.26
CA GLN A 183 11.41 0.65 15.99
C GLN A 183 12.43 0.25 17.06
N GLY A 184 12.00 0.00 18.29
CA GLY A 184 12.85 -0.46 19.39
C GLY A 184 13.22 -1.95 19.35
N PHE A 185 12.50 -2.78 18.57
CA PHE A 185 12.72 -4.24 18.52
C PHE A 185 13.29 -4.73 17.17
N SER A 186 13.63 -3.82 16.26
CA SER A 186 14.26 -4.17 15.00
C SER A 186 15.61 -4.85 15.23
N ILE A 187 15.91 -5.92 14.47
CA ILE A 187 17.18 -6.66 14.52
C ILE A 187 18.38 -5.73 14.29
N ALA A 188 18.18 -4.62 13.58
CA ALA A 188 19.20 -3.60 13.32
C ALA A 188 19.52 -2.71 14.53
N ASN A 189 18.69 -2.71 15.58
CA ASN A 189 18.90 -1.90 16.77
C ASN A 189 19.39 -2.76 17.94
N GLN A 190 20.68 -2.65 18.27
CA GLN A 190 21.28 -3.45 19.36
C GLN A 190 20.90 -2.94 20.77
N GLN A 191 20.39 -1.72 20.90
CA GLN A 191 19.91 -1.18 22.18
C GLN A 191 18.41 -1.47 22.34
N ARG A 192 18.12 -2.58 23.00
CA ARG A 192 16.76 -3.10 23.26
C ARG A 192 16.27 -2.63 24.62
N ILE A 193 15.66 -1.45 24.68
CA ILE A 193 15.10 -0.96 25.94
C ILE A 193 13.57 -1.16 25.86
N ILE A 194 13.02 -1.96 26.78
CA ILE A 194 11.57 -2.21 26.90
C ILE A 194 10.81 -0.89 27.14
N ASP A 195 11.45 0.08 27.77
CA ASP A 195 10.90 1.41 28.07
C ASP A 195 11.11 2.46 26.98
N ASP A 196 11.58 2.08 25.77
CA ASP A 196 11.69 3.03 24.65
C ASP A 196 10.31 3.65 24.35
N PRO A 197 10.19 4.99 24.34
CA PRO A 197 8.92 5.68 24.05
C PRO A 197 8.25 5.22 22.74
N ARG A 198 9.06 4.72 21.78
CA ARG A 198 8.58 4.16 20.50
C ARG A 198 7.87 2.82 20.66
N ASN A 199 8.12 2.09 21.76
CA ASN A 199 7.42 0.86 22.08
C ASN A 199 6.07 1.08 22.74
N LYS A 200 5.76 2.33 23.14
CA LYS A 200 4.49 2.69 23.78
C LYS A 200 3.30 2.65 22.81
N LEU A 201 3.53 2.73 21.49
CA LEU A 201 2.44 2.80 20.51
C LEU A 201 1.58 1.51 20.47
N TYR A 202 2.14 0.33 20.78
CA TYR A 202 1.30 -0.85 20.92
C TYR A 202 0.41 -0.78 22.17
N LYS A 203 0.82 -0.07 23.21
CA LYS A 203 -0.02 0.17 24.40
C LYS A 203 -1.25 1.01 24.06
N SER A 204 -1.12 2.02 23.20
CA SER A 204 -2.27 2.77 22.65
C SER A 204 -3.21 1.86 21.87
N TYR A 205 -2.67 0.91 21.09
CA TYR A 205 -3.47 -0.10 20.43
C TYR A 205 -4.25 -0.96 21.43
N VAL A 206 -3.61 -1.47 22.49
CA VAL A 206 -4.25 -2.23 23.58
C VAL A 206 -5.33 -1.39 24.27
N ASN A 207 -5.05 -0.12 24.54
CA ASN A 207 -6.01 0.79 25.17
C ASN A 207 -7.28 0.98 24.32
N ILE A 208 -7.12 1.18 23.01
CA ILE A 208 -8.26 1.29 22.08
C ILE A 208 -9.06 -0.03 22.03
N VAL A 209 -8.41 -1.17 21.97
CA VAL A 209 -9.07 -2.49 22.07
C VAL A 209 -9.88 -2.61 23.38
N ARG A 210 -9.33 -2.14 24.52
CA ARG A 210 -10.02 -2.13 25.81
C ARG A 210 -11.28 -1.22 25.80
N ILE A 211 -11.18 -0.04 25.16
CA ILE A 211 -12.27 0.95 25.11
C ILE A 211 -13.39 0.49 24.17
N LEU A 212 -13.05 0.03 22.96
CA LEU A 212 -14.03 -0.29 21.93
C LEU A 212 -14.55 -1.73 21.99
N LYS A 213 -13.84 -2.61 22.67
CA LYS A 213 -14.23 -4.01 22.89
C LYS A 213 -14.68 -4.73 21.59
N PRO A 214 -13.86 -4.73 20.49
CA PRO A 214 -14.21 -5.44 19.27
C PRO A 214 -14.39 -6.95 19.51
N LYS A 215 -15.11 -7.63 18.61
CA LYS A 215 -15.21 -9.09 18.68
C LYS A 215 -13.86 -9.76 18.48
N PHE A 216 -13.08 -9.25 17.51
CA PHE A 216 -11.70 -9.66 17.22
C PHE A 216 -10.76 -8.47 17.15
N PHE A 217 -9.47 -8.74 17.34
CA PHE A 217 -8.42 -7.86 16.86
C PHE A 217 -7.33 -8.65 16.13
N VAL A 218 -6.63 -7.98 15.21
CA VAL A 218 -5.47 -8.50 14.49
C VAL A 218 -4.36 -7.46 14.56
N MET A 219 -3.27 -7.79 15.25
CA MET A 219 -2.10 -6.92 15.30
C MET A 219 -0.93 -7.57 14.56
N GLU A 220 -0.37 -6.87 13.59
CA GLU A 220 0.79 -7.31 12.81
C GLU A 220 2.06 -6.67 13.34
N ASN A 221 3.16 -7.41 13.25
CA ASN A 221 4.50 -6.87 13.51
C ASN A 221 5.62 -7.70 12.86
N VAL A 222 6.85 -7.21 12.95
CA VAL A 222 8.01 -7.94 12.49
C VAL A 222 8.31 -9.14 13.41
N LYS A 223 8.88 -10.20 12.85
CA LYS A 223 9.26 -11.44 13.58
C LYS A 223 10.11 -11.15 14.85
N GLY A 224 10.94 -10.08 14.81
CA GLY A 224 11.77 -9.69 15.95
C GLY A 224 10.99 -9.40 17.24
N MET A 225 9.71 -9.03 17.13
CA MET A 225 8.81 -8.77 18.27
C MET A 225 8.41 -10.05 19.02
N LEU A 226 8.69 -11.22 18.48
CA LEU A 226 8.44 -12.50 19.15
C LEU A 226 9.14 -12.57 20.53
N LYS A 227 10.27 -11.87 20.70
CA LYS A 227 11.03 -11.83 21.96
C LYS A 227 10.27 -11.21 23.12
N VAL A 228 9.32 -10.33 22.83
CA VAL A 228 8.47 -9.65 23.83
C VAL A 228 7.00 -10.06 23.72
N SER A 229 6.72 -11.10 22.93
CA SER A 229 5.34 -11.53 22.68
C SER A 229 4.60 -11.91 23.96
N ASN A 230 5.27 -12.53 24.95
CA ASN A 230 4.62 -12.91 26.21
C ASN A 230 4.03 -11.71 26.96
N GLN A 231 4.77 -10.59 27.02
CA GLN A 231 4.26 -9.35 27.63
C GLN A 231 3.03 -8.82 26.87
N ILE A 232 3.08 -8.83 25.54
CA ILE A 232 1.97 -8.37 24.70
C ILE A 232 0.73 -9.26 24.88
N LEU A 233 0.92 -10.57 24.93
CA LEU A 233 -0.16 -11.53 25.19
C LEU A 233 -0.81 -11.27 26.56
N GLU A 234 -0.01 -11.01 27.59
CA GLU A 234 -0.49 -10.68 28.92
C GLU A 234 -1.28 -9.37 28.96
N ASP A 235 -0.77 -8.32 28.31
CA ASP A 235 -1.47 -7.03 28.21
C ASP A 235 -2.87 -7.18 27.60
N PHE A 236 -3.03 -7.99 26.56
CA PHE A 236 -4.34 -8.26 25.96
C PHE A 236 -5.22 -9.15 26.82
N LYS A 237 -4.66 -10.14 27.54
CA LYS A 237 -5.41 -10.94 28.52
C LYS A 237 -5.95 -10.07 29.63
N ASN A 238 -5.17 -9.10 30.12
CA ASN A 238 -5.57 -8.18 31.20
C ASN A 238 -6.74 -7.26 30.75
N VAL A 239 -6.97 -7.08 29.46
CA VAL A 239 -8.13 -6.33 28.93
C VAL A 239 -9.26 -7.25 28.43
N GLY A 240 -9.20 -8.54 28.76
CA GLY A 240 -10.29 -9.51 28.59
C GLY A 240 -10.32 -10.23 27.24
N TYR A 241 -9.17 -10.41 26.58
CA TYR A 241 -9.06 -11.13 25.32
C TYR A 241 -8.32 -12.47 25.48
N ASN A 242 -8.90 -13.52 24.89
CA ASN A 242 -8.11 -14.69 24.53
C ASN A 242 -7.25 -14.34 23.32
N VAL A 243 -5.94 -14.47 23.42
CA VAL A 243 -4.98 -14.04 22.39
C VAL A 243 -3.90 -15.07 22.15
N THR A 244 -3.55 -15.25 20.88
CA THR A 244 -2.46 -16.12 20.42
C THR A 244 -1.69 -15.41 19.32
N CYS A 245 -0.41 -15.72 19.17
CA CYS A 245 0.38 -15.20 18.07
C CYS A 245 1.13 -16.30 17.32
N ARG A 246 1.32 -16.11 16.01
CA ARG A 246 2.16 -16.96 15.16
C ARG A 246 2.91 -16.15 14.11
N VAL A 247 4.08 -16.64 13.72
CA VAL A 247 4.81 -16.12 12.57
C VAL A 247 4.20 -16.75 11.31
N LEU A 248 3.63 -15.90 10.45
CA LEU A 248 3.13 -16.29 9.15
C LEU A 248 4.09 -15.81 8.06
N ASN A 249 4.30 -16.63 7.04
CA ASN A 249 5.06 -16.24 5.86
C ASN A 249 4.10 -15.98 4.70
N ALA A 250 4.11 -14.76 4.17
CA ALA A 250 3.18 -14.33 3.13
C ALA A 250 3.24 -15.19 1.85
N LYS A 251 4.40 -15.78 1.52
CA LYS A 251 4.55 -16.68 0.37
C LYS A 251 3.59 -17.88 0.42
N ASN A 252 3.27 -18.35 1.62
CA ASN A 252 2.37 -19.48 1.82
C ASN A 252 0.90 -19.15 1.51
N TYR A 253 0.60 -17.86 1.31
CA TYR A 253 -0.75 -17.33 1.10
C TYR A 253 -0.92 -16.66 -0.28
N GLY A 254 -0.05 -17.01 -1.23
CA GLY A 254 -0.14 -16.53 -2.61
C GLY A 254 0.59 -15.23 -2.88
N VAL A 255 1.39 -14.73 -1.95
CA VAL A 255 2.21 -13.54 -2.16
C VAL A 255 3.57 -13.94 -2.73
N PRO A 256 4.04 -13.40 -3.86
CA PRO A 256 5.32 -13.75 -4.47
C PRO A 256 6.53 -13.21 -3.71
N GLN A 257 6.50 -13.32 -2.38
CA GLN A 257 7.49 -12.71 -1.49
C GLN A 257 7.72 -13.54 -0.24
N ASN A 258 8.97 -13.81 0.07
CA ASN A 258 9.37 -14.41 1.34
C ASN A 258 9.34 -13.36 2.45
N ARG A 259 8.14 -13.14 3.05
CA ARG A 259 7.89 -12.12 4.07
C ARG A 259 7.28 -12.73 5.32
N GLU A 260 8.09 -12.87 6.37
CA GLU A 260 7.64 -13.34 7.66
C GLU A 260 7.12 -12.19 8.53
N ARG A 261 5.94 -12.38 9.12
CA ARG A 261 5.32 -11.43 10.03
C ARG A 261 4.72 -12.14 11.24
N LEU A 262 4.88 -11.54 12.39
CA LEU A 262 4.24 -11.97 13.62
C LEU A 262 2.83 -11.41 13.66
N ILE A 263 1.85 -12.31 13.68
CA ILE A 263 0.42 -11.98 13.71
C ILE A 263 -0.14 -12.38 15.07
N PHE A 264 -0.70 -11.41 15.79
CA PHE A 264 -1.49 -11.63 16.97
C PHE A 264 -2.96 -11.61 16.57
N ILE A 265 -3.71 -12.61 17.00
CA ILE A 265 -5.17 -12.67 16.87
C ILE A 265 -5.74 -12.82 18.27
N GLY A 266 -6.63 -11.91 18.63
CA GLY A 266 -7.35 -11.98 19.90
C GLY A 266 -8.86 -11.89 19.69
N ASN A 267 -9.62 -12.59 20.54
CA ASN A 267 -11.07 -12.52 20.54
C ASN A 267 -11.63 -12.52 21.98
N ARG A 268 -12.88 -12.04 22.10
CA ARG A 268 -13.68 -12.07 23.32
C ARG A 268 -14.92 -12.98 23.20
N LEU A 269 -14.92 -13.89 22.24
CA LEU A 269 -16.02 -14.78 21.90
C LEU A 269 -15.82 -16.18 22.48
N ASN A 270 -14.82 -16.38 23.35
CA ASN A 270 -14.41 -17.69 23.89
C ASN A 270 -14.02 -18.71 22.83
N ILE A 271 -13.60 -18.25 21.66
CA ILE A 271 -13.11 -19.09 20.57
C ILE A 271 -11.64 -19.42 20.85
N ASP A 272 -11.27 -20.67 20.68
CA ASP A 272 -9.87 -21.07 20.69
C ASP A 272 -9.16 -20.54 19.43
N ASN A 273 -8.26 -19.57 19.62
CA ASN A 273 -7.47 -18.97 18.54
C ASN A 273 -6.58 -19.99 17.81
N GLN A 274 -6.26 -21.14 18.44
CA GLN A 274 -5.54 -22.21 17.79
C GLN A 274 -6.30 -22.72 16.56
N LYS A 275 -7.61 -22.88 16.66
CA LYS A 275 -8.48 -23.28 15.53
C LYS A 275 -8.42 -22.28 14.38
N ILE A 276 -8.34 -20.98 14.68
CA ILE A 276 -8.21 -19.92 13.69
C ILE A 276 -6.88 -20.05 12.93
N PHE A 277 -5.78 -20.24 13.66
CA PHE A 277 -4.47 -20.42 13.04
C PHE A 277 -4.36 -21.75 12.28
N ASP A 278 -4.98 -22.82 12.76
CA ASP A 278 -5.01 -24.10 12.06
C ASP A 278 -5.82 -24.02 10.76
N GLU A 279 -6.86 -23.18 10.74
CA GLU A 279 -7.59 -22.91 9.51
C GLU A 279 -6.76 -22.07 8.54
N LEU A 280 -6.00 -21.09 9.00
CA LEU A 280 -5.01 -20.37 8.18
C LEU A 280 -3.96 -21.32 7.61
N GLU A 281 -3.47 -22.28 8.38
CA GLU A 281 -2.54 -23.31 7.91
C GLU A 281 -3.13 -24.15 6.76
N ARG A 282 -4.38 -24.57 6.88
CA ARG A 282 -5.10 -25.32 5.82
C ARG A 282 -5.36 -24.52 4.56
N ASN A 283 -5.31 -23.19 4.65
CA ASN A 283 -5.47 -22.28 3.49
C ASN A 283 -4.15 -21.92 2.81
N LYS A 284 -3.04 -22.56 3.16
CA LYS A 284 -1.76 -22.43 2.46
C LYS A 284 -1.87 -22.96 1.03
N ILE A 285 -1.13 -22.31 0.13
CA ILE A 285 -1.00 -22.77 -1.26
C ILE A 285 0.03 -23.87 -1.38
N GLU A 286 -0.15 -24.78 -2.32
CA GLU A 286 0.77 -25.89 -2.59
C GLU A 286 1.99 -25.41 -3.38
N SER A 287 1.81 -24.52 -4.36
CA SER A 287 2.87 -24.00 -5.23
C SER A 287 3.05 -22.51 -5.03
N PHE A 288 4.29 -22.07 -4.81
CA PHE A 288 4.58 -20.66 -4.60
C PHE A 288 4.45 -19.86 -5.89
N VAL A 289 3.91 -18.65 -5.74
CA VAL A 289 3.89 -17.63 -6.79
C VAL A 289 5.28 -17.02 -6.91
N THR A 290 5.78 -16.90 -8.13
CA THR A 290 7.13 -16.39 -8.42
C THR A 290 7.13 -14.90 -8.73
N LEU A 291 8.32 -14.30 -8.75
CA LEU A 291 8.50 -12.93 -9.22
C LEU A 291 8.02 -12.78 -10.67
N LYS A 292 8.27 -13.80 -11.53
CA LYS A 292 7.79 -13.85 -12.91
C LYS A 292 6.28 -13.66 -12.99
N ASP A 293 5.54 -14.40 -12.16
CA ASP A 293 4.06 -14.31 -12.16
C ASP A 293 3.56 -12.91 -11.83
N ALA A 294 4.32 -12.16 -11.04
CA ALA A 294 3.96 -10.82 -10.62
C ALA A 294 4.26 -9.73 -11.64
N ILE A 295 5.35 -9.87 -12.44
CA ILE A 295 5.87 -8.72 -13.22
C ILE A 295 6.08 -8.98 -14.71
N SER A 296 5.83 -10.19 -15.22
CA SER A 296 6.20 -10.56 -16.59
C SER A 296 5.43 -9.85 -17.69
N ASP A 297 4.22 -9.41 -17.41
CA ASP A 297 3.33 -8.69 -18.33
C ASP A 297 3.54 -7.18 -18.34
N LEU A 298 4.29 -6.65 -17.35
CA LEU A 298 4.57 -5.23 -17.28
C LEU A 298 5.50 -4.79 -18.41
N ARG A 299 5.30 -3.55 -18.85
CA ARG A 299 6.13 -2.93 -19.89
C ARG A 299 7.61 -2.96 -19.50
N VAL A 300 8.47 -3.33 -20.47
CA VAL A 300 9.92 -3.26 -20.31
C VAL A 300 10.36 -1.80 -20.24
N LEU A 301 11.16 -1.45 -19.23
CA LEU A 301 11.64 -0.09 -18.99
C LEU A 301 13.15 -0.05 -18.90
N LYS A 302 13.72 1.12 -19.23
CA LYS A 302 15.12 1.46 -18.97
C LYS A 302 15.24 2.28 -17.68
N ALA A 303 16.40 2.24 -17.01
CA ALA A 303 16.68 3.13 -15.89
C ALA A 303 16.60 4.59 -16.33
N SER A 304 16.02 5.46 -15.49
CA SER A 304 16.09 6.90 -15.75
C SER A 304 17.52 7.40 -15.54
N LYS A 305 18.02 8.22 -16.45
CA LYS A 305 19.31 8.92 -16.34
C LYS A 305 19.18 10.31 -15.70
N GLU A 306 17.97 10.75 -15.43
CA GLU A 306 17.66 12.06 -14.86
C GLU A 306 17.49 11.97 -13.34
N LYS A 307 18.43 12.56 -12.62
CA LYS A 307 18.42 12.55 -11.16
C LYS A 307 17.37 13.51 -10.58
N ASN A 308 16.66 13.06 -9.55
CA ASN A 308 15.67 13.84 -8.79
C ASN A 308 14.50 14.41 -9.61
N LYS A 309 14.24 13.88 -10.79
CA LYS A 309 13.10 14.27 -11.62
C LYS A 309 12.09 13.14 -11.72
N THR A 310 11.10 13.16 -10.84
CA THR A 310 9.94 12.23 -10.90
C THR A 310 8.97 12.60 -12.03
N ASN A 311 9.11 13.79 -12.57
CA ASN A 311 8.20 14.35 -13.59
C ASN A 311 8.66 14.04 -15.03
N ILE A 312 9.87 13.52 -15.23
CA ILE A 312 10.32 13.10 -16.56
C ILE A 312 9.76 11.72 -16.85
N ILE A 313 8.81 11.71 -17.74
CA ILE A 313 8.11 10.54 -18.21
C ILE A 313 8.44 10.36 -19.67
N THR A 314 8.96 9.20 -20.02
CA THR A 314 9.23 8.81 -21.39
C THR A 314 8.68 7.41 -21.65
N ASN A 315 8.55 7.05 -22.91
CA ASN A 315 8.21 5.69 -23.29
C ASN A 315 9.21 4.64 -22.75
N GLU A 316 10.46 5.04 -22.56
CA GLU A 316 11.53 4.16 -22.08
C GLU A 316 11.55 4.02 -20.55
N THR A 317 11.20 5.07 -19.82
CA THR A 317 11.27 5.09 -18.36
C THR A 317 9.93 4.84 -17.67
N GLY A 318 8.84 4.82 -18.44
CA GLY A 318 7.50 4.66 -17.92
C GLY A 318 6.97 5.93 -17.23
N GLY A 319 5.87 5.80 -16.52
CA GLY A 319 5.20 6.92 -15.87
C GLY A 319 4.26 6.48 -14.75
N ILE A 320 3.51 7.44 -14.24
CA ILE A 320 2.48 7.20 -13.22
C ILE A 320 1.37 6.32 -13.80
N ILE A 321 1.03 6.51 -15.09
CA ILE A 321 0.15 5.65 -15.85
C ILE A 321 0.99 5.05 -16.99
N THR A 322 0.97 3.73 -17.12
CA THR A 322 1.73 3.00 -18.15
C THR A 322 0.85 1.92 -18.75
N GLU A 323 0.82 1.84 -20.09
CA GLU A 323 0.17 0.74 -20.80
C GLU A 323 1.00 -0.55 -20.67
N ASN A 324 0.34 -1.66 -20.41
CA ASN A 324 0.98 -2.97 -20.41
C ASN A 324 1.11 -3.51 -21.84
N GLN A 325 2.21 -4.19 -22.12
CA GLN A 325 2.51 -4.75 -23.45
C GLN A 325 1.90 -6.13 -23.67
N ASN A 326 1.85 -6.94 -22.60
CA ASN A 326 1.33 -8.29 -22.65
C ASN A 326 0.05 -8.42 -21.82
N PHE A 327 -0.94 -9.11 -22.42
CA PHE A 327 -2.25 -9.25 -21.82
C PHE A 327 -2.50 -10.65 -21.23
N ASP A 328 -1.46 -11.45 -21.06
CA ASP A 328 -1.59 -12.76 -20.42
C ASP A 328 -1.77 -12.59 -18.92
N CYS A 329 -3.04 -12.68 -18.51
CA CYS A 329 -3.43 -12.60 -17.11
C CYS A 329 -3.33 -13.99 -16.48
N ASN A 330 -2.21 -14.27 -15.82
CA ASN A 330 -2.05 -15.49 -15.05
C ASN A 330 -2.97 -15.53 -13.81
N THR A 331 -2.99 -16.66 -13.12
CA THR A 331 -3.85 -16.86 -11.94
C THR A 331 -3.57 -15.85 -10.82
N TYR A 332 -2.29 -15.50 -10.61
CA TYR A 332 -1.90 -14.51 -9.60
C TYR A 332 -2.47 -13.13 -9.91
N LEU A 333 -2.30 -12.65 -11.15
CA LEU A 333 -2.81 -11.34 -11.57
C LEU A 333 -4.34 -11.27 -11.51
N LYS A 334 -5.03 -12.37 -11.86
CA LYS A 334 -6.48 -12.49 -11.65
C LYS A 334 -6.86 -12.36 -10.17
N ASP A 335 -6.09 -12.99 -9.30
CA ASP A 335 -6.38 -13.00 -7.86
C ASP A 335 -6.19 -11.63 -7.22
N ILE A 336 -5.08 -10.94 -7.47
CA ILE A 336 -4.85 -9.58 -6.93
C ILE A 336 -5.84 -8.56 -7.48
N ASN A 337 -6.25 -8.68 -8.74
CA ASN A 337 -7.21 -7.79 -9.41
C ASN A 337 -8.67 -8.26 -9.25
N GLN A 338 -8.95 -9.23 -8.35
CA GLN A 338 -10.29 -9.75 -8.05
C GLN A 338 -11.09 -10.27 -9.26
N GLY A 339 -10.43 -10.99 -10.15
CA GLY A 339 -11.05 -11.53 -11.36
C GLY A 339 -11.36 -10.47 -12.42
N ASN A 340 -11.07 -9.21 -12.14
CA ASN A 340 -11.21 -8.14 -13.11
C ASN A 340 -10.31 -8.38 -14.33
N LYS A 341 -10.80 -7.92 -15.46
CA LYS A 341 -10.17 -8.08 -16.78
C LYS A 341 -8.72 -7.63 -16.75
N LYS A 342 -7.95 -8.19 -17.68
CA LYS A 342 -6.58 -7.80 -18.04
C LYS A 342 -6.33 -6.33 -17.72
N SER A 343 -5.36 -6.07 -16.86
CA SER A 343 -4.97 -4.70 -16.56
C SER A 343 -4.26 -4.11 -17.77
N ILE A 344 -4.99 -3.35 -18.57
CA ILE A 344 -4.48 -2.69 -19.77
C ILE A 344 -3.49 -1.59 -19.35
N ILE A 345 -3.73 -1.00 -18.19
CA ILE A 345 -2.89 0.04 -17.60
C ILE A 345 -2.47 -0.34 -16.18
N THR A 346 -1.33 0.19 -15.77
CA THR A 346 -0.84 0.13 -14.40
C THR A 346 -0.45 1.51 -13.92
N PHE A 347 -0.61 1.75 -12.61
CA PHE A 347 -0.17 2.98 -11.97
C PHE A 347 1.19 2.80 -11.30
N ASN A 348 1.97 3.87 -11.21
CA ASN A 348 3.29 3.91 -10.58
C ASN A 348 4.35 2.97 -11.22
N HIS A 349 4.18 2.62 -12.52
CA HIS A 349 5.19 1.84 -13.26
C HIS A 349 6.18 2.79 -13.94
N GLN A 350 7.08 3.33 -13.16
CA GLN A 350 8.11 4.26 -13.58
C GLN A 350 9.47 3.87 -13.02
N ALA A 351 10.48 3.81 -13.88
CA ALA A 351 11.85 3.50 -13.48
C ALA A 351 12.49 4.71 -12.79
N ARG A 352 13.17 4.47 -11.67
CA ARG A 352 13.91 5.52 -10.98
C ARG A 352 15.27 5.79 -11.62
N TYR A 353 15.88 6.91 -11.22
CA TYR A 353 17.25 7.22 -11.57
C TYR A 353 18.23 6.14 -11.07
N ASN A 354 19.14 5.73 -11.96
CA ASN A 354 20.36 5.02 -11.62
C ASN A 354 21.53 5.67 -12.37
N ASN A 355 22.68 5.79 -11.72
CA ASN A 355 23.88 6.27 -12.37
C ASN A 355 24.47 5.20 -13.31
N GLU A 356 25.36 5.60 -14.22
CA GLU A 356 25.92 4.71 -15.24
C GLU A 356 26.66 3.50 -14.65
N ARG A 357 27.42 3.72 -13.57
CA ARG A 357 28.11 2.64 -12.86
C ARG A 357 27.14 1.60 -12.30
N ASP A 358 26.04 2.05 -11.66
CA ASP A 358 25.05 1.14 -11.11
C ASP A 358 24.34 0.38 -12.22
N ILE A 359 24.02 1.01 -13.36
CA ILE A 359 23.44 0.36 -14.54
C ILE A 359 24.41 -0.71 -15.08
N GLU A 360 25.71 -0.41 -15.13
CA GLU A 360 26.73 -1.37 -15.56
C GLU A 360 26.84 -2.56 -14.59
N ILE A 361 26.84 -2.30 -13.27
CA ILE A 361 26.79 -3.36 -12.25
C ILE A 361 25.56 -4.24 -12.48
N PHE A 362 24.39 -3.65 -12.69
CA PHE A 362 23.15 -4.41 -12.90
C PHE A 362 23.20 -5.26 -14.18
N SER A 363 23.85 -4.77 -15.23
CA SER A 363 23.98 -5.52 -16.48
C SER A 363 24.93 -6.71 -16.37
N ARG A 364 26.04 -6.57 -15.62
CA ARG A 364 27.05 -7.62 -15.45
C ARG A 364 26.61 -8.78 -14.53
N LEU A 365 25.73 -8.49 -13.55
CA LEU A 365 25.23 -9.51 -12.62
C LEU A 365 24.25 -10.46 -13.30
N ASN A 366 24.36 -11.74 -12.99
CA ASN A 366 23.34 -12.74 -13.30
C ASN A 366 22.31 -12.82 -12.18
N GLN A 367 21.17 -13.45 -12.43
CA GLN A 367 20.13 -13.67 -11.43
C GLN A 367 20.67 -14.47 -10.23
N GLY A 368 20.53 -13.92 -9.04
CA GLY A 368 21.05 -14.48 -7.79
C GLY A 368 22.42 -13.97 -7.38
N ASP A 369 23.15 -13.30 -8.29
CA ASP A 369 24.45 -12.71 -7.96
C ASP A 369 24.31 -11.54 -6.98
N LYS A 370 25.38 -11.29 -6.22
CA LYS A 370 25.44 -10.32 -5.14
C LYS A 370 26.63 -9.38 -5.28
N SER A 371 26.78 -8.50 -4.29
CA SER A 371 27.86 -7.49 -4.22
C SER A 371 29.28 -8.05 -4.24
N ASP A 372 29.47 -9.32 -3.86
CA ASP A 372 30.77 -9.99 -3.78
C ASP A 372 31.12 -10.77 -5.06
N ASP A 373 30.29 -10.66 -6.12
CA ASP A 373 30.54 -11.36 -7.39
C ASP A 373 31.79 -10.80 -8.09
N PRO A 374 32.70 -11.68 -8.58
CA PRO A 374 33.92 -11.26 -9.26
C PRO A 374 33.70 -10.37 -10.48
N LYS A 375 32.57 -10.53 -11.20
CA LYS A 375 32.22 -9.76 -12.41
C LYS A 375 32.14 -8.25 -12.20
N ILE A 376 31.95 -7.81 -10.96
CA ILE A 376 31.77 -6.39 -10.63
C ILE A 376 32.88 -5.83 -9.71
N LYS A 377 33.88 -6.65 -9.41
CA LYS A 377 34.95 -6.29 -8.47
C LYS A 377 35.71 -5.01 -8.87
N ASP A 378 35.90 -4.78 -10.16
CA ASP A 378 36.59 -3.63 -10.74
C ASP A 378 35.82 -2.32 -10.57
N ILE A 379 34.49 -2.36 -10.66
CA ILE A 379 33.61 -1.17 -10.62
C ILE A 379 32.84 -1.01 -9.30
N MET A 380 33.06 -1.90 -8.33
CA MET A 380 32.35 -1.89 -7.05
C MET A 380 32.69 -0.66 -6.21
N PRO A 381 31.70 0.17 -5.79
CA PRO A 381 31.94 1.42 -5.05
C PRO A 381 32.41 1.21 -3.62
N TYR A 382 32.23 0.01 -3.05
CA TYR A 382 32.50 -0.31 -1.64
C TYR A 382 33.58 -1.38 -1.47
N LYS A 383 34.67 -1.30 -2.24
CA LYS A 383 35.74 -2.32 -2.29
C LYS A 383 36.20 -2.78 -0.90
N ASN A 384 36.35 -1.85 0.04
CA ASN A 384 36.83 -2.15 1.40
C ASN A 384 35.73 -2.61 2.38
N ARG A 385 34.46 -2.65 1.98
CA ARG A 385 33.30 -2.99 2.83
C ARG A 385 32.41 -4.10 2.27
N VAL A 386 32.84 -4.80 1.25
CA VAL A 386 32.06 -5.89 0.60
C VAL A 386 31.70 -6.98 1.60
N HIS A 387 32.59 -7.28 2.55
CA HIS A 387 32.36 -8.27 3.61
C HIS A 387 31.21 -7.89 4.57
N ILE A 388 30.92 -6.56 4.71
CA ILE A 388 29.84 -6.04 5.59
C ILE A 388 28.52 -5.97 4.84
N PHE A 389 28.56 -5.63 3.54
CA PHE A 389 27.38 -5.34 2.72
C PHE A 389 27.21 -6.34 1.58
N LYS A 390 27.26 -7.63 1.87
CA LYS A 390 27.18 -8.71 0.86
C LYS A 390 25.95 -8.71 -0.02
N ASP A 391 24.83 -8.16 0.44
CA ASP A 391 23.57 -8.08 -0.31
C ASP A 391 23.17 -6.66 -0.71
N LYS A 392 24.14 -5.70 -0.67
CA LYS A 392 23.91 -4.30 -1.10
C LYS A 392 23.49 -4.21 -2.56
N TYR A 393 24.07 -5.05 -3.42
CA TYR A 393 23.60 -5.31 -4.77
C TYR A 393 23.11 -6.78 -4.82
N TYR A 394 21.90 -6.98 -5.32
CA TYR A 394 21.34 -8.30 -5.49
C TYR A 394 20.41 -8.34 -6.70
N LYS A 395 20.77 -9.14 -7.72
CA LYS A 395 19.90 -9.33 -8.87
C LYS A 395 18.90 -10.44 -8.57
N LEU A 396 17.63 -10.06 -8.57
CA LEU A 396 16.54 -10.95 -8.22
C LEU A 396 16.46 -12.14 -9.16
N LYS A 397 15.97 -13.27 -8.65
CA LYS A 397 15.71 -14.47 -9.45
C LYS A 397 14.29 -14.41 -9.99
N TYR A 398 14.16 -14.58 -11.31
CA TYR A 398 12.88 -14.40 -12.00
C TYR A 398 11.87 -15.51 -11.66
N ASN A 399 12.34 -16.76 -11.67
CA ASN A 399 11.51 -17.95 -11.42
C ASN A 399 11.52 -18.38 -9.94
N ASP A 400 11.77 -17.48 -9.03
CA ASP A 400 11.80 -17.73 -7.59
C ASP A 400 10.91 -16.73 -6.84
N VAL A 401 10.64 -17.02 -5.57
CA VAL A 401 9.94 -16.10 -4.66
C VAL A 401 10.84 -14.90 -4.36
N CYS A 402 10.33 -13.70 -4.51
CA CYS A 402 11.09 -12.49 -4.23
C CYS A 402 11.49 -12.40 -2.75
N LYS A 403 12.63 -11.78 -2.46
CA LYS A 403 12.98 -11.39 -1.09
C LYS A 403 12.01 -10.36 -0.53
N THR A 404 11.98 -10.20 0.79
CA THR A 404 11.09 -9.22 1.46
C THR A 404 11.27 -7.80 0.91
N ILE A 405 10.22 -7.23 0.34
CA ILE A 405 10.15 -5.81 0.00
C ILE A 405 10.12 -5.00 1.29
N THR A 406 11.05 -4.08 1.44
CA THR A 406 11.21 -3.27 2.66
C THR A 406 11.15 -1.78 2.35
N ALA A 407 10.81 -0.97 3.35
CA ALA A 407 10.85 0.49 3.23
C ALA A 407 12.25 1.04 2.91
N HIS A 408 13.31 0.24 3.06
CA HIS A 408 14.68 0.61 2.72
C HIS A 408 14.87 0.90 1.22
N MET A 409 14.01 0.35 0.35
CA MET A 409 13.96 0.70 -1.08
C MET A 409 13.83 2.21 -1.34
N LYS A 410 13.35 2.98 -0.36
CA LYS A 410 13.26 4.44 -0.46
C LYS A 410 14.63 5.11 -0.73
N PHE A 411 15.71 4.54 -0.27
CA PHE A 411 17.06 5.09 -0.45
C PHE A 411 17.65 4.70 -1.82
N ASP A 412 17.66 3.40 -2.10
CA ASP A 412 18.07 2.82 -3.38
C ASP A 412 17.37 1.49 -3.60
N CYS A 413 17.39 0.99 -4.83
CA CYS A 413 16.84 -0.31 -5.18
C CYS A 413 17.94 -1.34 -5.53
N ASN A 414 19.17 -1.12 -5.13
CA ASN A 414 20.32 -1.97 -5.51
C ASN A 414 20.20 -3.39 -4.96
N MET A 415 19.51 -3.56 -3.82
CA MET A 415 19.15 -4.87 -3.27
C MET A 415 17.99 -5.56 -4.02
N TYR A 416 17.37 -4.88 -4.99
CA TYR A 416 16.19 -5.31 -5.73
C TYR A 416 16.37 -5.04 -7.23
N ILE A 417 17.53 -5.49 -7.78
CA ILE A 417 17.80 -5.35 -9.20
C ILE A 417 16.83 -6.25 -9.98
N HIS A 418 16.20 -5.67 -11.00
CA HIS A 418 15.25 -6.39 -11.85
C HIS A 418 15.94 -7.60 -12.52
N PRO A 419 15.29 -8.78 -12.58
CA PRO A 419 15.95 -10.01 -13.05
C PRO A 419 16.44 -9.97 -14.50
N THR A 420 15.77 -9.20 -15.36
CA THR A 420 16.05 -9.16 -16.82
C THR A 420 16.36 -7.77 -17.38
N GLN A 421 16.29 -6.72 -16.55
CA GLN A 421 16.50 -5.34 -16.97
C GLN A 421 17.56 -4.69 -16.08
N ALA A 422 18.43 -3.86 -16.65
CA ALA A 422 19.53 -3.21 -15.91
C ALA A 422 19.03 -1.99 -15.08
N ARG A 423 18.14 -2.24 -14.12
CA ARG A 423 17.54 -1.26 -13.21
C ARG A 423 17.02 -1.92 -11.93
N GLY A 424 16.71 -1.14 -10.93
CA GLY A 424 15.94 -1.61 -9.79
C GLY A 424 14.46 -1.83 -10.14
N LEU A 425 13.71 -2.54 -9.26
CA LEU A 425 12.26 -2.65 -9.39
C LEU A 425 11.59 -1.27 -9.33
N THR A 426 10.55 -1.08 -10.14
CA THR A 426 9.67 0.09 -10.05
C THR A 426 8.75 0.01 -8.84
N PRO A 427 8.10 1.11 -8.43
CA PRO A 427 7.08 1.05 -7.37
C PRO A 427 5.95 0.08 -7.71
N ARG A 428 5.49 -0.01 -8.97
CA ARG A 428 4.45 -0.98 -9.37
C ARG A 428 4.91 -2.43 -9.25
N GLU A 429 6.12 -2.73 -9.69
CA GLU A 429 6.68 -4.08 -9.54
C GLU A 429 6.77 -4.46 -8.05
N ALA A 430 7.26 -3.55 -7.21
CA ALA A 430 7.29 -3.76 -5.76
C ALA A 430 5.87 -3.91 -5.17
N ALA A 431 4.90 -3.13 -5.64
CA ALA A 431 3.51 -3.21 -5.19
C ALA A 431 2.85 -4.54 -5.59
N ARG A 432 3.11 -5.04 -6.81
CA ARG A 432 2.64 -6.36 -7.23
C ARG A 432 3.29 -7.48 -6.42
N VAL A 433 4.59 -7.38 -6.11
CA VAL A 433 5.25 -8.32 -5.20
C VAL A 433 4.62 -8.30 -3.80
N GLN A 434 4.05 -7.17 -3.39
CA GLN A 434 3.26 -7.02 -2.16
C GLN A 434 1.78 -7.38 -2.35
N SER A 435 1.38 -7.88 -3.52
CA SER A 435 0.00 -8.26 -3.86
C SER A 435 -1.02 -7.12 -3.91
N TYR A 436 -0.59 -5.89 -4.16
CA TYR A 436 -1.52 -4.82 -4.48
C TYR A 436 -2.08 -4.95 -5.90
N PRO A 437 -3.36 -4.65 -6.11
CA PRO A 437 -3.95 -4.62 -7.44
C PRO A 437 -3.40 -3.48 -8.29
N ASP A 438 -3.57 -3.58 -9.60
CA ASP A 438 -2.99 -2.65 -10.57
C ASP A 438 -3.64 -1.26 -10.52
N ASP A 439 -4.88 -1.20 -10.08
CA ASP A 439 -5.65 0.02 -9.90
C ASP A 439 -5.35 0.76 -8.57
N TYR A 440 -4.49 0.21 -7.72
CA TYR A 440 -4.11 0.86 -6.46
C TYR A 440 -3.01 1.89 -6.70
N VAL A 441 -3.31 3.15 -6.46
CA VAL A 441 -2.41 4.28 -6.71
C VAL A 441 -1.68 4.69 -5.43
N PHE A 442 -0.36 4.78 -5.49
CA PHE A 442 0.45 5.31 -4.39
C PHE A 442 0.80 6.77 -4.64
N LYS A 443 0.46 7.63 -3.70
CA LYS A 443 0.73 9.06 -3.75
C LYS A 443 2.15 9.38 -3.28
N GLY A 444 2.68 10.50 -3.77
CA GLY A 444 3.97 11.03 -3.34
C GLY A 444 5.15 10.65 -4.24
N THR A 445 6.35 11.07 -3.83
CA THR A 445 7.61 10.83 -4.54
C THR A 445 8.01 9.36 -4.53
N PHE A 446 8.99 8.96 -5.35
CA PHE A 446 9.58 7.61 -5.32
C PHE A 446 9.93 7.14 -3.91
N THR A 447 10.59 8.01 -3.13
CA THR A 447 10.97 7.71 -1.73
C THR A 447 9.76 7.36 -0.89
N LYS A 448 8.68 8.12 -1.02
CA LYS A 448 7.44 7.93 -0.27
C LYS A 448 6.65 6.73 -0.77
N THR A 449 6.59 6.47 -2.07
CA THR A 449 5.89 5.29 -2.62
C THR A 449 6.56 3.99 -2.19
N TYR A 450 7.88 3.88 -2.30
CA TYR A 450 8.60 2.69 -1.82
C TYR A 450 8.47 2.48 -0.30
N MET A 451 8.50 3.57 0.47
CA MET A 451 8.28 3.50 1.92
C MET A 451 6.92 2.91 2.27
N GLN A 452 5.86 3.39 1.63
CA GLN A 452 4.49 2.91 1.82
C GLN A 452 4.37 1.42 1.47
N ILE A 453 4.86 1.03 0.30
CA ILE A 453 4.81 -0.36 -0.19
C ILE A 453 5.60 -1.29 0.76
N GLY A 454 6.80 -0.89 1.15
CA GLY A 454 7.69 -1.71 1.98
C GLY A 454 7.19 -1.90 3.43
N ASN A 455 6.50 -0.90 3.99
CA ASN A 455 5.91 -0.98 5.33
C ASN A 455 4.61 -1.78 5.36
N SER A 456 3.97 -1.98 4.21
CA SER A 456 2.63 -2.54 4.13
C SER A 456 2.58 -4.03 4.48
N VAL A 457 1.44 -4.44 5.01
CA VAL A 457 1.02 -5.86 5.05
C VAL A 457 0.45 -6.22 3.69
N PRO A 458 0.88 -7.34 3.05
CA PRO A 458 0.34 -7.74 1.76
C PRO A 458 -1.18 -7.94 1.79
N PRO A 459 -1.94 -7.30 0.88
CA PRO A 459 -3.40 -7.45 0.83
C PRO A 459 -3.89 -8.90 0.78
N LEU A 460 -3.22 -9.79 0.04
CA LEU A 460 -3.60 -11.21 0.00
C LEU A 460 -3.48 -11.90 1.36
N LEU A 461 -2.45 -11.60 2.16
CA LEU A 461 -2.34 -12.13 3.51
C LEU A 461 -3.48 -11.58 4.38
N GLY A 462 -3.75 -10.27 4.30
CA GLY A 462 -4.87 -9.62 5.00
C GLY A 462 -6.22 -10.26 4.61
N ARG A 463 -6.42 -10.53 3.32
CA ARG A 463 -7.64 -11.17 2.80
C ARG A 463 -7.84 -12.60 3.36
N LYS A 464 -6.77 -13.38 3.44
CA LYS A 464 -6.84 -14.74 4.03
C LYS A 464 -7.21 -14.69 5.52
N ILE A 465 -6.63 -13.77 6.27
CA ILE A 465 -6.98 -13.54 7.68
C ILE A 465 -8.46 -13.11 7.80
N ALA A 466 -8.87 -12.09 7.04
CA ALA A 466 -10.24 -11.59 7.06
C ALA A 466 -11.27 -12.67 6.72
N ARG A 467 -10.99 -13.52 5.72
CA ARG A 467 -11.86 -14.63 5.32
C ARG A 467 -12.05 -15.64 6.43
N VAL A 468 -10.98 -16.00 7.14
CA VAL A 468 -11.09 -16.96 8.27
C VAL A 468 -11.90 -16.34 9.41
N LEU A 469 -11.60 -15.09 9.80
CA LEU A 469 -12.35 -14.42 10.87
C LEU A 469 -13.83 -14.24 10.53
N LYS A 470 -14.16 -14.04 9.25
CA LYS A 470 -15.54 -13.87 8.78
C LYS A 470 -16.43 -15.08 9.07
N LYS A 471 -15.89 -16.29 9.07
CA LYS A 471 -16.63 -17.50 9.38
C LYS A 471 -17.14 -17.45 10.83
N TYR A 472 -16.23 -17.20 11.76
CA TYR A 472 -16.55 -17.11 13.19
C TYR A 472 -17.47 -15.91 13.53
N LEU A 473 -17.36 -14.81 12.78
CA LEU A 473 -18.21 -13.63 12.98
C LEU A 473 -19.64 -13.84 12.46
N LYS A 474 -19.83 -14.72 11.46
CA LYS A 474 -21.16 -15.04 10.91
C LYS A 474 -21.96 -16.03 11.77
N GLU A 475 -21.28 -16.91 12.47
CA GLU A 475 -21.90 -17.86 13.41
C GLU A 475 -22.50 -17.16 14.63
N GLU A 476 -22.14 -15.89 14.86
CA GLU A 476 -22.58 -15.03 15.96
C GLU A 476 -23.69 -14.02 15.56
N ILE A 477 -24.10 -13.97 14.30
CA ILE A 477 -25.16 -13.12 13.76
C ILE A 477 -26.43 -13.92 13.53
#